data_044b36485d64caa43e95ab84b78005cb
#
_entry.id   044b36485d64caa43e95ab84b78005cb
#
_cell.length_a   1.000
_cell.length_b   1.000
_cell.length_c   1.000
_cell.angle_alpha   90.00
_cell.angle_beta   90.00
_cell.angle_gamma   90.00
#
_symmetry.space_group_name_H-M   'P 1'
#
loop_
_entity.id
_entity.type
_entity.pdbx_description
1 polymer ?
#
loop_
_entity_poly.entity_id
_entity_poly.type
_entity_poly.pdbx_seq_one_letter_code
_entity_poly.pdbx_strand_id
1 'polypeptide(L)'
;MNILAITLDLDDTLWPIAPIVTRAEEKLDAWLRTHCPAVADAFPIPAMRALRERISLENPHLAHDFTAQRRLSLTAALTPHGHIDALEAAFEAYYAARNEVDLYPDVRGALERLAARVPIVSLSNGNADLARIGLAPLFAGIVTARDFGAGKPAPEIFRHACAVAGVLPHQVLHVGDDPELDVLGARRAGLNAAWVNRGGAAWSHDGVPDLTVANLAELADWFDVARAA
;
A
#
# COMPACT_ATOMS: atom_id res chain seq x y z
N MET A 1 26.14 -1.94 -5.62
CA MET A 1 24.98 -2.84 -5.89
C MET A 1 24.68 -2.88 -7.38
N ASN A 2 24.43 -4.04 -7.96
CA ASN A 2 23.99 -4.14 -9.37
C ASN A 2 22.47 -4.30 -9.38
N ILE A 3 21.74 -3.19 -9.39
CA ILE A 3 20.27 -3.15 -9.32
C ILE A 3 19.69 -3.12 -10.73
N LEU A 4 18.86 -4.11 -11.05
CA LEU A 4 18.22 -4.26 -12.38
C LEU A 4 16.70 -4.00 -12.32
N ALA A 5 16.08 -3.99 -11.15
CA ALA A 5 14.67 -3.65 -10.95
C ALA A 5 14.44 -3.05 -9.56
N ILE A 6 13.32 -2.35 -9.42
CA ILE A 6 12.81 -1.84 -8.14
C ILE A 6 11.50 -2.55 -7.82
N THR A 7 11.34 -2.98 -6.56
CA THR A 7 10.01 -3.22 -5.99
C THR A 7 9.69 -2.06 -5.06
N LEU A 8 8.46 -1.51 -5.11
CA LEU A 8 8.11 -0.24 -4.48
C LEU A 8 6.81 -0.37 -3.69
N ASP A 9 6.88 -0.01 -2.41
CA ASP A 9 5.70 0.18 -1.59
C ASP A 9 4.92 1.44 -2.01
N LEU A 10 3.68 1.58 -1.56
CA LEU A 10 2.77 2.64 -1.98
C LEU A 10 2.39 3.59 -0.84
N ASP A 11 1.64 3.08 0.14
CA ASP A 11 1.10 3.87 1.26
C ASP A 11 2.26 4.38 2.15
N ASP A 12 2.23 5.64 2.57
CA ASP A 12 3.28 6.36 3.30
C ASP A 12 4.64 6.48 2.57
N THR A 13 4.86 5.69 1.52
CA THR A 13 6.02 5.82 0.61
C THR A 13 5.75 6.84 -0.50
N LEU A 14 4.60 6.78 -1.17
CA LEU A 14 4.23 7.67 -2.30
C LEU A 14 3.26 8.78 -1.90
N TRP A 15 2.44 8.56 -0.89
CA TRP A 15 1.45 9.48 -0.33
C TRP A 15 1.17 9.17 1.13
N PRO A 16 0.74 10.14 1.96
CA PRO A 16 0.37 9.88 3.35
C PRO A 16 -0.96 9.12 3.41
N ILE A 17 -0.98 7.94 4.02
CA ILE A 17 -2.18 7.10 4.07
C ILE A 17 -3.23 7.60 5.07
N ALA A 18 -2.82 8.15 6.21
CA ALA A 18 -3.73 8.52 7.29
C ALA A 18 -4.83 9.52 6.88
N PRO A 19 -4.53 10.64 6.19
CA PRO A 19 -5.58 11.57 5.72
C PRO A 19 -6.49 10.94 4.66
N ILE A 20 -5.98 10.03 3.83
CA ILE A 20 -6.76 9.34 2.80
C ILE A 20 -7.79 8.40 3.43
N VAL A 21 -7.37 7.59 4.41
CA VAL A 21 -8.30 6.70 5.14
C VAL A 21 -9.37 7.52 5.86
N THR A 22 -9.00 8.62 6.50
CA THR A 22 -9.96 9.51 7.17
C THR A 22 -10.99 10.04 6.19
N ARG A 23 -10.56 10.60 5.06
CA ARG A 23 -11.46 11.09 3.98
C ARG A 23 -12.37 9.98 3.43
N ALA A 24 -11.83 8.78 3.22
CA ALA A 24 -12.62 7.66 2.73
C ALA A 24 -13.70 7.19 3.72
N GLU A 25 -13.40 7.22 5.02
CA GLU A 25 -14.38 6.93 6.07
C GLU A 25 -15.47 8.01 6.18
N GLU A 26 -15.10 9.28 6.04
CA GLU A 26 -16.05 10.41 5.99
C GLU A 26 -16.98 10.32 4.77
N LYS A 27 -16.45 9.95 3.60
CA LYS A 27 -17.24 9.73 2.38
C LYS A 27 -18.21 8.58 2.53
N LEU A 28 -17.76 7.47 3.13
CA LEU A 28 -18.64 6.34 3.44
C LEU A 28 -19.75 6.74 4.43
N ASP A 29 -19.43 7.44 5.52
CA ASP A 29 -20.42 7.91 6.51
C ASP A 29 -21.46 8.83 5.86
N ALA A 30 -21.03 9.80 5.06
CA ALA A 30 -21.92 10.70 4.33
C ALA A 30 -22.83 9.94 3.36
N TRP A 31 -22.30 8.93 2.66
CA TRP A 31 -23.07 8.08 1.78
C TRP A 31 -24.12 7.27 2.55
N LEU A 32 -23.72 6.64 3.67
CA LEU A 32 -24.63 5.88 4.54
C LEU A 32 -25.74 6.77 5.13
N ARG A 33 -25.42 8.00 5.58
CA ARG A 33 -26.43 8.96 6.07
C ARG A 33 -27.49 9.28 5.03
N THR A 34 -27.11 9.32 3.76
CA THR A 34 -28.02 9.63 2.65
C THR A 34 -28.88 8.42 2.25
N HIS A 35 -28.30 7.21 2.22
CA HIS A 35 -28.93 6.05 1.60
C HIS A 35 -29.41 5.00 2.62
N CYS A 36 -28.77 4.94 3.80
CA CYS A 36 -29.03 3.96 4.86
C CYS A 36 -28.93 4.62 6.24
N PRO A 37 -29.77 5.64 6.56
CA PRO A 37 -29.59 6.46 7.76
C PRO A 37 -29.60 5.65 9.07
N ALA A 38 -30.40 4.61 9.16
CA ALA A 38 -30.41 3.72 10.34
C ALA A 38 -29.08 3.01 10.57
N VAL A 39 -28.35 2.69 9.49
CA VAL A 39 -26.99 2.11 9.57
C VAL A 39 -25.98 3.16 10.02
N ALA A 40 -26.05 4.38 9.45
CA ALA A 40 -25.17 5.48 9.85
C ALA A 40 -25.33 5.86 11.33
N ASP A 41 -26.57 5.85 11.84
CA ASP A 41 -26.85 6.13 13.25
C ASP A 41 -26.34 5.01 14.17
N ALA A 42 -26.47 3.75 13.76
CA ALA A 42 -25.97 2.60 14.51
C ALA A 42 -24.43 2.47 14.46
N PHE A 43 -23.81 2.87 13.34
CA PHE A 43 -22.37 2.73 13.07
C PHE A 43 -21.75 4.06 12.64
N PRO A 44 -21.70 5.09 13.50
CA PRO A 44 -20.87 6.28 13.22
C PRO A 44 -19.40 5.86 13.06
N ILE A 45 -18.55 6.72 12.48
CA ILE A 45 -17.16 6.39 12.11
C ILE A 45 -16.40 5.62 13.19
N PRO A 46 -16.41 6.00 14.49
CA PRO A 46 -15.70 5.22 15.51
C PRO A 46 -16.25 3.80 15.69
N ALA A 47 -17.57 3.62 15.61
CA ALA A 47 -18.20 2.30 15.72
C ALA A 47 -17.90 1.44 14.49
N MET A 48 -17.86 2.02 13.30
CA MET A 48 -17.46 1.32 12.06
C MET A 48 -15.99 0.89 12.10
N ARG A 49 -15.09 1.71 12.68
CA ARG A 49 -13.70 1.33 12.93
C ARG A 49 -13.60 0.14 13.88
N ALA A 50 -14.28 0.20 15.02
CA ALA A 50 -14.31 -0.90 16.00
C ALA A 50 -14.88 -2.19 15.39
N LEU A 51 -15.93 -2.08 14.56
CA LEU A 51 -16.49 -3.22 13.84
C LEU A 51 -15.46 -3.85 12.89
N ARG A 52 -14.72 -3.04 12.12
CA ARG A 52 -13.68 -3.52 11.23
C ARG A 52 -12.54 -4.20 11.99
N GLU A 53 -12.07 -3.62 13.09
CA GLU A 53 -11.05 -4.24 13.95
C GLU A 53 -11.49 -5.60 14.47
N ARG A 54 -12.72 -5.71 14.97
CA ARG A 54 -13.30 -6.98 15.40
C ARG A 54 -13.34 -8.01 14.26
N ILE A 55 -13.83 -7.62 13.08
CA ILE A 55 -13.87 -8.50 11.89
C ILE A 55 -12.46 -8.97 11.51
N SER A 56 -11.47 -8.09 11.58
CA SER A 56 -10.06 -8.44 11.30
C SER A 56 -9.55 -9.50 12.29
N LEU A 57 -9.83 -9.34 13.59
CA LEU A 57 -9.42 -10.30 14.63
C LEU A 57 -10.14 -11.64 14.50
N GLU A 58 -11.42 -11.63 14.14
CA GLU A 58 -12.23 -12.84 13.94
C GLU A 58 -11.88 -13.59 12.64
N ASN A 59 -11.20 -12.93 11.69
CA ASN A 59 -10.84 -13.48 10.38
C ASN A 59 -9.33 -13.33 10.08
N PRO A 60 -8.43 -13.93 10.88
CA PRO A 60 -6.98 -13.78 10.70
C PRO A 60 -6.48 -14.30 9.35
N HIS A 61 -7.20 -15.23 8.72
CA HIS A 61 -6.91 -15.72 7.38
C HIS A 61 -7.09 -14.65 6.29
N LEU A 62 -7.79 -13.55 6.57
CA LEU A 62 -7.95 -12.39 5.68
C LEU A 62 -7.02 -11.22 6.04
N ALA A 63 -6.02 -11.41 6.88
CA ALA A 63 -5.10 -10.34 7.29
C ALA A 63 -4.42 -9.64 6.09
N HIS A 64 -4.28 -10.33 4.98
CA HIS A 64 -3.71 -9.83 3.74
C HIS A 64 -4.74 -9.18 2.77
N ASP A 65 -6.04 -9.24 3.08
CA ASP A 65 -7.11 -8.74 2.19
C ASP A 65 -7.98 -7.67 2.88
N PHE A 66 -7.52 -6.43 2.86
CA PHE A 66 -8.26 -5.29 3.39
C PHE A 66 -9.58 -5.01 2.66
N THR A 67 -9.69 -5.43 1.39
CA THR A 67 -10.93 -5.34 0.62
C THR A 67 -11.99 -6.30 1.15
N ALA A 68 -11.62 -7.57 1.38
CA ALA A 68 -12.52 -8.55 1.97
C ALA A 68 -12.93 -8.15 3.39
N GLN A 69 -11.99 -7.71 4.23
CA GLN A 69 -12.28 -7.21 5.58
C GLN A 69 -13.27 -6.04 5.56
N ARG A 70 -13.10 -5.07 4.63
CA ARG A 70 -14.02 -3.94 4.49
C ARG A 70 -15.40 -4.40 4.07
N ARG A 71 -15.50 -5.29 3.09
CA ARG A 71 -16.79 -5.86 2.64
C ARG A 71 -17.50 -6.62 3.74
N LEU A 72 -16.77 -7.43 4.53
CA LEU A 72 -17.34 -8.13 5.70
C LEU A 72 -17.87 -7.17 6.76
N SER A 73 -17.13 -6.09 7.06
CA SER A 73 -17.58 -5.09 8.03
C SER A 73 -18.83 -4.34 7.55
N LEU A 74 -18.90 -4.00 6.25
CA LEU A 74 -20.10 -3.41 5.65
C LEU A 74 -21.28 -4.39 5.65
N THR A 75 -21.06 -5.67 5.31
CA THR A 75 -22.08 -6.72 5.37
C THR A 75 -22.66 -6.82 6.78
N ALA A 76 -21.79 -6.86 7.81
CA ALA A 76 -22.21 -6.94 9.20
C ALA A 76 -23.00 -5.70 9.68
N ALA A 77 -22.69 -4.52 9.14
CA ALA A 77 -23.41 -3.29 9.45
C ALA A 77 -24.76 -3.20 8.70
N LEU A 78 -24.80 -3.57 7.43
CA LEU A 78 -25.97 -3.39 6.56
C LEU A 78 -27.07 -4.45 6.79
N THR A 79 -26.67 -5.72 7.01
CA THR A 79 -27.61 -6.86 7.08
C THR A 79 -28.67 -6.71 8.19
N PRO A 80 -28.34 -6.33 9.44
CA PRO A 80 -29.33 -6.19 10.50
C PRO A 80 -30.39 -5.11 10.24
N HIS A 81 -30.07 -4.15 9.35
CA HIS A 81 -30.95 -3.05 8.99
C HIS A 81 -31.69 -3.27 7.65
N GLY A 82 -31.54 -4.45 7.01
CA GLY A 82 -32.22 -4.77 5.76
C GLY A 82 -31.63 -4.08 4.52
N HIS A 83 -30.39 -3.58 4.59
CA HIS A 83 -29.75 -2.83 3.51
C HIS A 83 -28.61 -3.59 2.81
N ILE A 84 -28.63 -4.93 2.84
CA ILE A 84 -27.54 -5.72 2.21
C ILE A 84 -27.33 -5.43 0.73
N ASP A 85 -28.40 -5.09 0.00
CA ASP A 85 -28.33 -4.73 -1.43
C ASP A 85 -27.52 -3.45 -1.69
N ALA A 86 -27.28 -2.64 -0.67
CA ALA A 86 -26.47 -1.44 -0.72
C ALA A 86 -24.95 -1.69 -0.58
N LEU A 87 -24.52 -2.94 -0.34
CA LEU A 87 -23.13 -3.30 -0.04
C LEU A 87 -22.13 -2.77 -1.07
N GLU A 88 -22.39 -3.04 -2.35
CA GLU A 88 -21.44 -2.66 -3.41
C GLU A 88 -21.34 -1.15 -3.59
N ALA A 89 -22.47 -0.44 -3.47
CA ALA A 89 -22.50 1.02 -3.58
C ALA A 89 -21.81 1.69 -2.36
N ALA A 90 -22.02 1.17 -1.14
CA ALA A 90 -21.34 1.63 0.06
C ALA A 90 -19.82 1.37 -0.02
N PHE A 91 -19.43 0.18 -0.48
CA PHE A 91 -18.03 -0.16 -0.70
C PHE A 91 -17.40 0.79 -1.73
N GLU A 92 -18.06 1.04 -2.87
CA GLU A 92 -17.55 1.92 -3.91
C GLU A 92 -17.40 3.38 -3.41
N ALA A 93 -18.32 3.87 -2.59
CA ALA A 93 -18.22 5.21 -1.98
C ALA A 93 -16.94 5.36 -1.13
N TYR A 94 -16.59 4.31 -0.37
CA TYR A 94 -15.32 4.25 0.36
C TYR A 94 -14.12 4.11 -0.60
N TYR A 95 -14.20 3.17 -1.54
CA TYR A 95 -13.06 2.76 -2.36
C TYR A 95 -12.66 3.83 -3.37
N ALA A 96 -13.62 4.58 -3.92
CA ALA A 96 -13.33 5.73 -4.75
C ALA A 96 -12.49 6.76 -4.01
N ALA A 97 -12.92 7.16 -2.79
CA ALA A 97 -12.19 8.13 -1.97
C ALA A 97 -10.83 7.59 -1.47
N ARG A 98 -10.72 6.26 -1.24
CA ARG A 98 -9.44 5.61 -0.91
C ARG A 98 -8.40 5.74 -2.03
N ASN A 99 -8.83 5.91 -3.26
CA ASN A 99 -7.97 6.07 -4.43
C ASN A 99 -7.80 7.54 -4.88
N GLU A 100 -8.38 8.50 -4.15
CA GLU A 100 -8.10 9.92 -4.31
C GLU A 100 -6.86 10.28 -3.48
N VAL A 101 -5.66 10.06 -4.03
CA VAL A 101 -4.40 10.26 -3.31
C VAL A 101 -3.75 11.62 -3.63
N ASP A 102 -3.13 12.20 -2.59
CA ASP A 102 -2.30 13.39 -2.72
C ASP A 102 -0.83 12.94 -2.64
N LEU A 103 -0.17 12.80 -3.80
CA LEU A 103 1.24 12.37 -3.87
C LEU A 103 2.14 13.35 -3.12
N TYR A 104 3.19 12.82 -2.47
CA TYR A 104 4.28 13.70 -2.04
C TYR A 104 4.89 14.43 -3.25
N PRO A 105 5.36 15.68 -3.09
CA PRO A 105 5.80 16.53 -4.21
C PRO A 105 6.95 15.93 -5.05
N ASP A 106 7.79 15.10 -4.43
CA ASP A 106 8.94 14.43 -5.05
C ASP A 106 8.57 13.22 -5.91
N VAL A 107 7.37 12.64 -5.72
CA VAL A 107 7.05 11.28 -6.18
C VAL A 107 6.96 11.18 -7.70
N ARG A 108 6.13 12.02 -8.35
CA ARG A 108 5.84 11.85 -9.79
C ARG A 108 7.11 11.95 -10.64
N GLY A 109 7.89 13.01 -10.44
CA GLY A 109 9.12 13.20 -11.21
C GLY A 109 10.18 12.14 -10.92
N ALA A 110 10.27 11.67 -9.67
CA ALA A 110 11.18 10.58 -9.32
C ALA A 110 10.77 9.26 -9.96
N LEU A 111 9.46 8.90 -9.92
CA LEU A 111 8.96 7.68 -10.56
C LEU A 111 9.22 7.68 -12.07
N GLU A 112 9.00 8.80 -12.75
CA GLU A 112 9.28 8.92 -14.20
C GLU A 112 10.76 8.71 -14.51
N ARG A 113 11.66 9.30 -13.70
CA ARG A 113 13.13 9.11 -13.83
C ARG A 113 13.53 7.65 -13.59
N LEU A 114 13.01 7.04 -12.53
CA LEU A 114 13.32 5.65 -12.16
C LEU A 114 12.78 4.66 -13.20
N ALA A 115 11.52 4.83 -13.66
CA ALA A 115 10.90 3.98 -14.67
C ALA A 115 11.62 4.03 -16.03
N ALA A 116 12.25 5.16 -16.35
CA ALA A 116 13.09 5.27 -17.54
C ALA A 116 14.41 4.49 -17.44
N ARG A 117 14.79 4.01 -16.25
CA ARG A 117 16.07 3.32 -15.99
C ARG A 117 15.93 1.83 -15.75
N VAL A 118 14.92 1.43 -14.98
CA VAL A 118 14.68 0.05 -14.57
C VAL A 118 13.17 -0.22 -14.44
N PRO A 119 12.71 -1.47 -14.65
CA PRO A 119 11.34 -1.82 -14.36
C PRO A 119 11.04 -1.62 -12.86
N ILE A 120 9.88 -1.03 -12.58
CA ILE A 120 9.33 -0.85 -11.22
C ILE A 120 8.13 -1.77 -11.08
N VAL A 121 8.10 -2.58 -10.03
CA VAL A 121 6.96 -3.42 -9.65
C VAL A 121 6.42 -2.90 -8.32
N SER A 122 5.13 -2.55 -8.25
CA SER A 122 4.54 -2.20 -6.96
C SER A 122 4.40 -3.45 -6.08
N LEU A 123 4.62 -3.29 -4.77
CA LEU A 123 4.48 -4.34 -3.77
C LEU A 123 3.84 -3.79 -2.50
N SER A 124 2.51 -3.94 -2.38
CA SER A 124 1.76 -3.32 -1.30
C SER A 124 0.89 -4.30 -0.52
N ASN A 125 0.81 -4.08 0.80
CA ASN A 125 -0.17 -4.73 1.67
C ASN A 125 -1.54 -4.01 1.60
N GLY A 126 -1.56 -2.78 1.10
CA GLY A 126 -2.76 -1.99 0.92
C GLY A 126 -3.63 -2.44 -0.27
N ASN A 127 -4.73 -1.73 -0.45
CA ASN A 127 -5.68 -1.98 -1.53
C ASN A 127 -5.82 -0.79 -2.50
N ALA A 128 -4.76 -0.01 -2.66
CA ALA A 128 -4.73 1.07 -3.64
C ALA A 128 -4.79 0.51 -5.07
N ASP A 129 -5.55 1.18 -5.92
CA ASP A 129 -5.69 0.87 -7.34
C ASP A 129 -4.89 1.88 -8.17
N LEU A 130 -3.72 1.47 -8.62
CA LEU A 130 -2.81 2.32 -9.41
C LEU A 130 -3.42 2.79 -10.74
N ALA A 131 -4.40 2.06 -11.29
CA ALA A 131 -5.10 2.50 -12.50
C ALA A 131 -6.05 3.66 -12.20
N ARG A 132 -6.82 3.60 -11.11
CA ARG A 132 -7.68 4.70 -10.64
C ARG A 132 -6.85 5.93 -10.25
N ILE A 133 -5.69 5.73 -9.63
CA ILE A 133 -4.78 6.80 -9.22
C ILE A 133 -4.06 7.43 -10.44
N GLY A 134 -4.01 6.74 -11.58
CA GLY A 134 -3.32 7.20 -12.79
C GLY A 134 -1.80 7.01 -12.78
N LEU A 135 -1.30 6.08 -11.96
CA LEU A 135 0.11 5.75 -11.87
C LEU A 135 0.48 4.41 -12.54
N ALA A 136 -0.51 3.57 -12.89
CA ALA A 136 -0.26 2.25 -13.47
C ALA A 136 0.73 2.24 -14.65
N PRO A 137 0.76 3.24 -15.58
CA PRO A 137 1.71 3.25 -16.70
C PRO A 137 3.19 3.35 -16.29
N LEU A 138 3.49 3.77 -15.06
CA LEU A 138 4.87 3.87 -14.54
C LEU A 138 5.37 2.55 -13.94
N PHE A 139 4.51 1.54 -13.83
CA PHE A 139 4.84 0.25 -13.23
C PHE A 139 4.84 -0.86 -14.29
N ALA A 140 5.90 -1.65 -14.30
CA ALA A 140 6.03 -2.84 -15.13
C ALA A 140 5.19 -4.04 -14.61
N GLY A 141 4.78 -3.98 -13.35
CA GLY A 141 3.94 -4.98 -12.71
C GLY A 141 3.34 -4.49 -11.41
N ILE A 142 2.26 -5.13 -10.98
CA ILE A 142 1.54 -4.80 -9.74
C ILE A 142 1.40 -6.09 -8.92
N VAL A 143 1.89 -6.07 -7.69
CA VAL A 143 1.78 -7.16 -6.73
C VAL A 143 1.09 -6.64 -5.48
N THR A 144 -0.03 -7.25 -5.12
CA THR A 144 -0.78 -6.94 -3.92
C THR A 144 -0.80 -8.13 -2.97
N ALA A 145 -0.84 -7.88 -1.67
CA ALA A 145 -1.00 -8.93 -0.68
C ALA A 145 -2.27 -9.74 -0.91
N ARG A 146 -3.36 -9.08 -1.32
CA ARG A 146 -4.64 -9.71 -1.63
C ARG A 146 -4.52 -10.74 -2.75
N ASP A 147 -3.91 -10.38 -3.87
CA ASP A 147 -3.85 -11.24 -5.05
C ASP A 147 -2.83 -12.38 -4.86
N PHE A 148 -1.79 -12.15 -4.07
CA PHE A 148 -0.79 -13.16 -3.72
C PHE A 148 -1.26 -14.11 -2.60
N GLY A 149 -2.12 -13.66 -1.70
CA GLY A 149 -2.59 -14.45 -0.54
C GLY A 149 -1.74 -14.32 0.72
N ALA A 150 -0.72 -13.49 0.71
CA ALA A 150 0.10 -13.13 1.87
C ALA A 150 0.71 -11.74 1.68
N GLY A 151 0.96 -11.02 2.78
CA GLY A 151 1.54 -9.66 2.76
C GLY A 151 2.99 -9.62 3.22
N LYS A 152 3.64 -8.48 3.01
CA LYS A 152 4.90 -8.14 3.67
C LYS A 152 4.72 -8.26 5.20
N PRO A 153 5.67 -8.80 5.96
CA PRO A 153 7.05 -9.08 5.61
C PRO A 153 7.32 -10.55 5.16
N ALA A 154 6.31 -11.31 4.71
CA ALA A 154 6.52 -12.69 4.25
C ALA A 154 7.50 -12.72 3.05
N PRO A 155 8.60 -13.51 3.11
CA PRO A 155 9.62 -13.49 2.05
C PRO A 155 9.10 -13.89 0.67
N GLU A 156 8.03 -14.68 0.64
CA GLU A 156 7.45 -15.24 -0.58
C GLU A 156 6.89 -14.16 -1.51
N ILE A 157 6.23 -13.12 -0.95
CA ILE A 157 5.66 -12.05 -1.78
C ILE A 157 6.75 -11.20 -2.44
N PHE A 158 7.89 -10.98 -1.75
CA PHE A 158 9.05 -10.29 -2.35
C PHE A 158 9.66 -11.08 -3.50
N ARG A 159 9.83 -12.41 -3.31
CA ARG A 159 10.34 -13.29 -4.38
C ARG A 159 9.39 -13.36 -5.56
N HIS A 160 8.07 -13.32 -5.30
CA HIS A 160 7.06 -13.22 -6.35
C HIS A 160 7.20 -11.90 -7.13
N ALA A 161 7.39 -10.78 -6.44
CA ALA A 161 7.62 -9.49 -7.10
C ALA A 161 8.92 -9.48 -7.94
N CYS A 162 9.99 -10.16 -7.48
CA CYS A 162 11.20 -10.36 -8.29
C CYS A 162 10.92 -11.18 -9.56
N ALA A 163 10.09 -12.23 -9.46
CA ALA A 163 9.70 -13.04 -10.62
C ALA A 163 8.86 -12.22 -11.61
N VAL A 164 7.96 -11.35 -11.14
CA VAL A 164 7.21 -10.41 -11.99
C VAL A 164 8.15 -9.44 -12.69
N ALA A 165 9.20 -8.96 -12.01
CA ALA A 165 10.24 -8.11 -12.60
C ALA A 165 11.20 -8.86 -13.53
N GLY A 166 11.21 -10.19 -13.53
CA GLY A 166 12.08 -11.04 -14.35
C GLY A 166 13.55 -11.05 -13.93
N VAL A 167 13.86 -10.76 -12.65
CA VAL A 167 15.23 -10.65 -12.13
C VAL A 167 15.42 -11.42 -10.82
N LEU A 168 16.67 -11.68 -10.45
CA LEU A 168 17.00 -12.40 -9.21
C LEU A 168 16.89 -11.47 -7.99
N PRO A 169 16.55 -11.97 -6.79
CA PRO A 169 16.36 -11.16 -5.59
C PRO A 169 17.50 -10.17 -5.31
N HIS A 170 18.76 -10.60 -5.37
CA HIS A 170 19.93 -9.74 -5.11
C HIS A 170 20.14 -8.62 -6.15
N GLN A 171 19.40 -8.63 -7.25
CA GLN A 171 19.40 -7.60 -8.29
C GLN A 171 18.23 -6.61 -8.14
N VAL A 172 17.38 -6.79 -7.12
CA VAL A 172 16.24 -5.94 -6.82
C VAL A 172 16.57 -5.03 -5.64
N LEU A 173 16.18 -3.78 -5.73
CA LEU A 173 16.09 -2.86 -4.60
C LEU A 173 14.61 -2.72 -4.22
N HIS A 174 14.23 -3.22 -3.03
CA HIS A 174 12.94 -2.89 -2.47
C HIS A 174 12.99 -1.52 -1.80
N VAL A 175 11.99 -0.70 -2.04
CA VAL A 175 11.89 0.67 -1.55
C VAL A 175 10.59 0.84 -0.78
N GLY A 176 10.67 1.26 0.47
CA GLY A 176 9.50 1.48 1.33
C GLY A 176 9.85 2.25 2.59
N ASP A 177 8.83 2.64 3.34
CA ASP A 177 8.97 3.48 4.54
C ASP A 177 8.98 2.67 5.85
N ASP A 178 8.39 1.47 5.87
CA ASP A 178 8.29 0.66 7.08
C ASP A 178 9.54 -0.17 7.32
N PRO A 179 10.23 0.01 8.48
CA PRO A 179 11.42 -0.76 8.82
C PRO A 179 11.23 -2.27 8.83
N GLU A 180 10.09 -2.76 9.38
CA GLU A 180 9.83 -4.19 9.55
C GLU A 180 9.24 -4.83 8.28
N LEU A 181 8.20 -4.19 7.73
CA LEU A 181 7.49 -4.73 6.59
C LEU A 181 8.33 -4.64 5.31
N ASP A 182 8.99 -3.51 5.08
CA ASP A 182 9.74 -3.28 3.85
C ASP A 182 11.21 -3.65 3.98
N VAL A 183 11.94 -2.99 4.90
CA VAL A 183 13.40 -3.13 4.93
C VAL A 183 13.81 -4.53 5.37
N LEU A 184 13.38 -4.94 6.57
CA LEU A 184 13.74 -6.26 7.10
C LEU A 184 13.05 -7.39 6.34
N GLY A 185 11.81 -7.18 5.87
CA GLY A 185 11.10 -8.15 5.03
C GLY A 185 11.84 -8.42 3.72
N ALA A 186 12.25 -7.39 2.99
CA ALA A 186 13.00 -7.51 1.75
C ALA A 186 14.37 -8.20 1.97
N ARG A 187 15.10 -7.82 3.00
CA ARG A 187 16.39 -8.43 3.32
C ARG A 187 16.28 -9.91 3.67
N ARG A 188 15.24 -10.32 4.43
CA ARG A 188 14.95 -11.74 4.70
C ARG A 188 14.64 -12.52 3.41
N ALA A 189 14.11 -11.86 2.39
CA ALA A 189 13.86 -12.47 1.09
C ALA A 189 15.07 -12.48 0.15
N GLY A 190 16.19 -11.84 0.53
CA GLY A 190 17.44 -11.77 -0.22
C GLY A 190 17.53 -10.59 -1.19
N LEU A 191 16.64 -9.59 -1.06
CA LEU A 191 16.70 -8.33 -1.80
C LEU A 191 17.63 -7.33 -1.11
N ASN A 192 18.05 -6.30 -1.86
CA ASN A 192 18.54 -5.06 -1.26
C ASN A 192 17.35 -4.22 -0.81
N ALA A 193 17.55 -3.37 0.22
CA ALA A 193 16.49 -2.55 0.78
C ALA A 193 16.88 -1.09 0.91
N ALA A 194 16.03 -0.19 0.41
CA ALA A 194 16.12 1.24 0.62
C ALA A 194 15.00 1.70 1.57
N TRP A 195 15.38 2.35 2.66
CA TRP A 195 14.45 2.94 3.59
C TRP A 195 14.13 4.39 3.19
N VAL A 196 12.86 4.67 2.93
CA VAL A 196 12.36 6.03 2.68
C VAL A 196 11.98 6.65 4.01
N ASN A 197 12.92 7.36 4.62
CA ASN A 197 12.78 7.96 5.95
C ASN A 197 12.37 9.44 5.86
N ARG A 198 11.13 9.69 5.51
CA ARG A 198 10.58 11.05 5.36
C ARG A 198 10.57 11.85 6.66
N GLY A 199 10.44 11.15 7.79
CA GLY A 199 10.37 11.76 9.12
C GLY A 199 11.70 11.98 9.81
N GLY A 200 12.83 11.55 9.24
CA GLY A 200 14.15 11.65 9.87
C GLY A 200 14.31 10.81 11.15
N ALA A 201 13.55 9.71 11.28
CA ALA A 201 13.60 8.83 12.43
C ALA A 201 14.97 8.13 12.54
N ALA A 202 15.42 7.86 13.77
CA ALA A 202 16.61 7.04 13.97
C ALA A 202 16.29 5.56 13.67
N TRP A 203 17.23 4.86 13.02
CA TRP A 203 17.10 3.41 12.84
C TRP A 203 17.26 2.69 14.17
N SER A 204 16.30 1.85 14.54
CA SER A 204 16.24 1.19 15.87
C SER A 204 16.08 -0.34 15.79
N HIS A 205 16.34 -0.95 14.62
CA HIS A 205 16.19 -2.37 14.40
C HIS A 205 17.54 -3.07 14.19
N ASP A 206 17.59 -4.37 14.46
CA ASP A 206 18.72 -5.20 14.11
C ASP A 206 18.86 -5.33 12.58
N GLY A 207 20.07 -5.19 12.08
CA GLY A 207 20.35 -5.04 10.64
C GLY A 207 20.13 -3.59 10.19
N VAL A 208 20.64 -3.24 9.02
CA VAL A 208 20.56 -1.88 8.47
C VAL A 208 20.04 -1.92 7.04
N PRO A 209 19.35 -0.88 6.57
CA PRO A 209 19.03 -0.74 5.15
C PRO A 209 20.32 -0.61 4.33
N ASP A 210 20.29 -1.04 3.08
CA ASP A 210 21.43 -0.87 2.16
C ASP A 210 21.53 0.58 1.68
N LEU A 211 20.42 1.31 1.70
CA LEU A 211 20.30 2.72 1.40
C LEU A 211 19.23 3.36 2.30
N THR A 212 19.49 4.58 2.76
CA THR A 212 18.48 5.43 3.41
C THR A 212 18.37 6.72 2.62
N VAL A 213 17.13 7.10 2.29
CA VAL A 213 16.82 8.34 1.57
C VAL A 213 15.69 9.08 2.28
N ALA A 214 15.69 10.41 2.25
CA ALA A 214 14.62 11.20 2.83
C ALA A 214 13.36 11.22 1.95
N ASN A 215 13.49 10.96 0.63
CA ASN A 215 12.41 11.03 -0.34
C ASN A 215 12.80 10.29 -1.64
N LEU A 216 11.86 10.15 -2.57
CA LEU A 216 12.13 9.46 -3.84
C LEU A 216 13.03 10.25 -4.80
N ALA A 217 13.09 11.58 -4.69
CA ALA A 217 14.01 12.36 -5.52
C ALA A 217 15.48 12.02 -5.22
N GLU A 218 15.83 11.89 -3.93
CA GLU A 218 17.16 11.42 -3.53
C GLU A 218 17.46 9.99 -4.03
N LEU A 219 16.46 9.11 -4.04
CA LEU A 219 16.62 7.79 -4.63
C LEU A 219 16.93 7.87 -6.14
N ALA A 220 16.18 8.70 -6.86
CA ALA A 220 16.41 8.90 -8.29
C ALA A 220 17.80 9.50 -8.57
N ASP A 221 18.25 10.45 -7.74
CA ASP A 221 19.59 11.04 -7.84
C ASP A 221 20.68 9.97 -7.60
N TRP A 222 20.49 9.10 -6.62
CA TRP A 222 21.39 7.97 -6.37
C TRP A 222 21.49 7.03 -7.58
N PHE A 223 20.36 6.71 -8.24
CA PHE A 223 20.35 5.88 -9.45
C PHE A 223 21.07 6.55 -10.63
N ASP A 224 20.94 7.87 -10.77
CA ASP A 224 21.59 8.61 -11.83
C ASP A 224 23.13 8.62 -11.68
N VAL A 225 23.64 8.75 -10.45
CA VAL A 225 25.07 8.72 -10.14
C VAL A 225 25.65 7.31 -10.22
N ALA A 226 24.96 6.31 -9.67
CA ALA A 226 25.45 4.93 -9.59
C ALA A 226 25.64 4.25 -10.98
N ARG A 227 25.00 4.78 -12.04
CA ARG A 227 25.13 4.28 -13.41
C ARG A 227 26.04 5.14 -14.29
N ALA A 228 26.51 6.28 -13.82
CA ALA A 228 27.48 7.13 -14.50
C ALA A 228 28.93 6.74 -14.19
N ALA A 229 29.14 5.91 -13.19
CA ALA A 229 30.43 5.38 -12.72
C ALA A 229 30.66 3.93 -13.21
#